data_0e050ecc4fbe0f7a75241f77ff1406fe
#
_entry.id   0e050ecc4fbe0f7a75241f77ff1406fe
#
_cell.length_a   1.000
_cell.length_b   1.000
_cell.length_c   1.000
_cell.angle_alpha   90.00
_cell.angle_beta   90.00
_cell.angle_gamma   90.00
#
_symmetry.space_group_name_H-M   'P 1'
#
loop_
_entity.id
_entity.type
_entity.pdbx_description
1 polymer ?
#
loop_
_entity_poly.entity_id
_entity_poly.type
_entity_poly.pdbx_seq_one_letter_code
_entity_poly.pdbx_strand_id
1 'polypeptide(L)'
;KIKKVSPLDKKIDDLLLNQFSGLSLTLVGSVFLISITQGVAFAIGVMIIGLPALFFGVAMALASFIPILGGVLVWLPLSIYLFATGESVNALIIIFFGAILAGTLIDNFLRPIIIMKLSSSMNHKSALNHTLITVLSTLAGIIKFGILGLFIGPIIAAMSITIFEIYQIQFGSSDQASQ
;
A
#
# COMPACT_ATOMS: atom_id res chain seq x y z
N LYS A 1 17.71 -17.90 13.67
CA LYS A 1 19.17 -17.91 13.38
C LYS A 1 19.79 -16.50 13.38
N ILE A 2 19.03 -15.44 13.07
CA ILE A 2 19.52 -14.03 13.01
C ILE A 2 19.88 -13.51 14.42
N LYS A 3 19.12 -13.88 15.46
CA LYS A 3 19.35 -13.46 16.86
C LYS A 3 20.73 -13.84 17.45
N LYS A 4 21.49 -14.72 16.81
CA LYS A 4 22.81 -15.17 17.31
C LYS A 4 23.99 -14.40 16.73
N VAL A 5 23.77 -13.53 15.76
CA VAL A 5 24.83 -12.85 14.99
C VAL A 5 24.81 -11.33 15.20
N SER A 6 23.74 -10.78 15.80
CA SER A 6 23.64 -9.34 16.03
C SER A 6 24.48 -8.92 17.25
N PRO A 7 25.34 -7.90 17.13
CA PRO A 7 26.08 -7.32 18.25
C PRO A 7 25.25 -6.35 19.08
N LEU A 8 23.94 -6.17 18.74
CA LEU A 8 23.03 -5.23 19.38
C LEU A 8 22.44 -5.84 20.67
N ASP A 9 22.05 -4.98 21.61
CA ASP A 9 21.34 -5.40 22.82
C ASP A 9 20.05 -6.13 22.42
N LYS A 10 19.75 -7.24 23.09
CA LYS A 10 18.58 -8.09 22.81
C LYS A 10 17.27 -7.32 22.74
N LYS A 11 17.14 -6.24 23.52
CA LYS A 11 15.97 -5.36 23.50
C LYS A 11 15.82 -4.63 22.16
N ILE A 12 16.93 -4.18 21.58
CA ILE A 12 16.96 -3.47 20.29
C ILE A 12 16.66 -4.44 19.14
N ASP A 13 17.24 -5.64 19.18
CA ASP A 13 16.96 -6.69 18.19
C ASP A 13 15.46 -7.09 18.17
N ASP A 14 14.87 -7.33 19.34
CA ASP A 14 13.46 -7.68 19.44
C ASP A 14 12.56 -6.52 18.98
N LEU A 15 12.93 -5.28 19.25
CA LEU A 15 12.21 -4.08 18.83
C LEU A 15 12.25 -3.94 17.29
N LEU A 16 13.43 -4.05 16.69
CA LEU A 16 13.61 -3.97 15.23
C LEU A 16 12.86 -5.11 14.51
N LEU A 17 12.95 -6.35 15.01
CA LEU A 17 12.26 -7.48 14.40
C LEU A 17 10.74 -7.35 14.49
N ASN A 18 10.22 -6.93 15.64
CA ASN A 18 8.79 -6.70 15.82
C ASN A 18 8.28 -5.56 14.91
N GLN A 19 9.06 -4.49 14.79
CA GLN A 19 8.72 -3.36 13.94
C GLN A 19 8.75 -3.72 12.46
N PHE A 20 9.79 -4.44 12.02
CA PHE A 20 9.86 -4.95 10.65
C PHE A 20 8.70 -5.88 10.31
N SER A 21 8.42 -6.86 11.18
CA SER A 21 7.32 -7.80 11.00
C SER A 21 5.99 -7.08 10.93
N GLY A 22 5.77 -6.14 11.84
CA GLY A 22 4.54 -5.36 11.89
C GLY A 22 4.36 -4.45 10.68
N LEU A 23 5.39 -3.71 10.27
CA LEU A 23 5.35 -2.87 9.05
C LEU A 23 5.09 -3.71 7.81
N SER A 24 5.77 -4.85 7.68
CA SER A 24 5.59 -5.76 6.55
C SER A 24 4.17 -6.31 6.51
N LEU A 25 3.63 -6.76 7.64
CA LEU A 25 2.26 -7.27 7.72
C LEU A 25 1.23 -6.17 7.41
N THR A 26 1.42 -4.97 7.94
CA THR A 26 0.51 -3.84 7.68
C THR A 26 0.53 -3.43 6.21
N LEU A 27 1.71 -3.28 5.61
CA LEU A 27 1.85 -2.88 4.21
C LEU A 27 1.31 -3.95 3.27
N VAL A 28 1.79 -5.18 3.38
CA VAL A 28 1.36 -6.28 2.49
C VAL A 28 -0.10 -6.61 2.72
N GLY A 29 -0.52 -6.73 3.97
CA GLY A 29 -1.90 -7.06 4.32
C GLY A 29 -2.89 -5.98 3.89
N SER A 30 -2.57 -4.69 4.06
CA SER A 30 -3.43 -3.59 3.63
C SER A 30 -3.57 -3.55 2.11
N VAL A 31 -2.47 -3.67 1.35
CA VAL A 31 -2.52 -3.68 -0.11
C VAL A 31 -3.36 -4.86 -0.61
N PHE A 32 -3.17 -6.05 -0.04
CA PHE A 32 -3.93 -7.22 -0.43
C PHE A 32 -5.43 -7.06 -0.18
N LEU A 33 -5.80 -6.57 1.02
CA LEU A 33 -7.20 -6.35 1.38
C LEU A 33 -7.87 -5.28 0.51
N ILE A 34 -7.15 -4.18 0.24
CA ILE A 34 -7.62 -3.10 -0.61
C ILE A 34 -7.80 -3.60 -2.05
N SER A 35 -6.84 -4.34 -2.59
CA SER A 35 -6.90 -4.89 -3.94
C SER A 35 -8.09 -5.82 -4.15
N ILE A 36 -8.38 -6.69 -3.18
CA ILE A 36 -9.58 -7.55 -3.24
C ILE A 36 -10.84 -6.68 -3.23
N THR A 37 -10.92 -5.68 -2.36
CA THR A 37 -12.09 -4.81 -2.25
C THR A 37 -12.33 -4.03 -3.55
N GLN A 38 -11.27 -3.50 -4.17
CA GLN A 38 -11.35 -2.81 -5.46
C GLN A 38 -11.77 -3.77 -6.57
N GLY A 39 -11.20 -4.98 -6.60
CA GLY A 39 -11.59 -6.02 -7.55
C GLY A 39 -13.06 -6.40 -7.46
N VAL A 40 -13.57 -6.62 -6.25
CA VAL A 40 -15.00 -6.94 -6.02
C VAL A 40 -15.90 -5.76 -6.41
N ALA A 41 -15.54 -4.54 -6.01
CA ALA A 41 -16.32 -3.34 -6.37
C ALA A 41 -16.39 -3.16 -7.89
N PHE A 42 -15.28 -3.34 -8.59
CA PHE A 42 -15.24 -3.23 -10.05
C PHE A 42 -15.99 -4.38 -10.74
N ALA A 43 -15.89 -5.61 -10.23
CA ALA A 43 -16.63 -6.77 -10.73
C ALA A 43 -18.14 -6.54 -10.72
N ILE A 44 -18.68 -5.87 -9.70
CA ILE A 44 -20.10 -5.50 -9.63
C ILE A 44 -20.46 -4.58 -10.79
N GLY A 45 -19.67 -3.55 -11.08
CA GLY A 45 -19.91 -2.64 -12.22
C GLY A 45 -19.88 -3.37 -13.56
N VAL A 46 -18.89 -4.26 -13.73
CA VAL A 46 -18.75 -5.07 -14.95
C VAL A 46 -19.92 -6.07 -15.11
N MET A 47 -20.40 -6.62 -14.01
CA MET A 47 -21.56 -7.52 -14.00
C MET A 47 -22.85 -6.81 -14.45
N ILE A 48 -23.04 -5.57 -14.06
CA ILE A 48 -24.22 -4.74 -14.45
C ILE A 48 -24.29 -4.58 -15.98
N ILE A 49 -23.15 -4.47 -16.64
CA ILE A 49 -23.10 -4.29 -18.11
C ILE A 49 -23.00 -5.63 -18.86
N GLY A 50 -23.11 -6.77 -18.16
CA GLY A 50 -23.13 -8.10 -18.80
C GLY A 50 -21.80 -8.63 -19.28
N LEU A 51 -20.66 -8.04 -18.87
CA LEU A 51 -19.33 -8.53 -19.20
C LEU A 51 -18.82 -9.55 -18.15
N PRO A 52 -17.76 -10.34 -18.45
CA PRO A 52 -17.21 -11.34 -17.53
C PRO A 52 -16.66 -10.71 -16.24
N ALA A 53 -17.51 -10.57 -15.23
CA ALA A 53 -17.21 -9.89 -13.96
C ALA A 53 -16.01 -10.48 -13.24
N LEU A 54 -15.88 -11.83 -13.21
CA LEU A 54 -14.76 -12.49 -12.55
C LEU A 54 -13.42 -12.13 -13.19
N PHE A 55 -13.36 -12.15 -14.52
CA PHE A 55 -12.13 -11.81 -15.26
C PHE A 55 -11.68 -10.37 -14.97
N PHE A 56 -12.58 -9.41 -15.16
CA PHE A 56 -12.25 -7.99 -14.94
C PHE A 56 -12.05 -7.65 -13.46
N GLY A 57 -12.77 -8.30 -12.55
CA GLY A 57 -12.57 -8.15 -11.11
C GLY A 57 -11.20 -8.63 -10.65
N VAL A 58 -10.77 -9.80 -11.13
CA VAL A 58 -9.43 -10.33 -10.85
C VAL A 58 -8.36 -9.45 -11.49
N ALA A 59 -8.54 -9.02 -12.74
CA ALA A 59 -7.63 -8.10 -13.42
C ALA A 59 -7.48 -6.78 -12.62
N MET A 60 -8.60 -6.23 -12.13
CA MET A 60 -8.60 -5.01 -11.29
C MET A 60 -7.89 -5.25 -9.97
N ALA A 61 -8.14 -6.36 -9.28
CA ALA A 61 -7.46 -6.70 -8.05
C ALA A 61 -5.95 -6.83 -8.25
N LEU A 62 -5.50 -7.54 -9.28
CA LEU A 62 -4.07 -7.69 -9.59
C LEU A 62 -3.42 -6.35 -9.98
N ALA A 63 -4.07 -5.56 -10.82
CA ALA A 63 -3.57 -4.25 -11.20
C ALA A 63 -3.45 -3.31 -9.99
N SER A 64 -4.40 -3.37 -9.04
CA SER A 64 -4.44 -2.52 -7.84
C SER A 64 -3.27 -2.73 -6.88
N PHE A 65 -2.45 -3.76 -7.08
CA PHE A 65 -1.16 -3.88 -6.39
C PHE A 65 -0.21 -2.72 -6.74
N ILE A 66 -0.36 -2.11 -7.92
CA ILE A 66 0.42 -0.93 -8.31
C ILE A 66 -0.33 0.31 -7.83
N PRO A 67 0.19 1.04 -6.81
CA PRO A 67 -0.50 2.21 -6.28
C PRO A 67 -0.74 3.27 -7.36
N ILE A 68 -1.89 3.93 -7.30
CA ILE A 68 -2.30 5.05 -8.16
C ILE A 68 -2.59 4.63 -9.61
N LEU A 69 -1.70 3.90 -10.26
CA LEU A 69 -1.82 3.56 -11.68
C LEU A 69 -2.59 2.26 -11.92
N GLY A 70 -2.60 1.34 -10.96
CA GLY A 70 -3.07 -0.02 -11.18
C GLY A 70 -4.52 -0.09 -11.66
N GLY A 71 -5.43 0.54 -10.96
CA GLY A 71 -6.85 0.55 -11.36
C GLY A 71 -7.09 1.20 -12.70
N VAL A 72 -6.36 2.28 -13.02
CA VAL A 72 -6.48 3.01 -14.29
C VAL A 72 -6.17 2.12 -15.49
N LEU A 73 -5.20 1.21 -15.35
CA LEU A 73 -4.81 0.28 -16.42
C LEU A 73 -5.94 -0.69 -16.81
N VAL A 74 -6.95 -0.86 -15.98
CA VAL A 74 -8.07 -1.77 -16.26
C VAL A 74 -9.31 -0.99 -16.69
N TRP A 75 -9.78 -0.03 -15.87
CA TRP A 75 -11.04 0.65 -16.17
C TRP A 75 -10.92 1.63 -17.36
N LEU A 76 -9.78 2.28 -17.54
CA LEU A 76 -9.63 3.28 -18.61
C LEU A 76 -9.69 2.66 -20.01
N PRO A 77 -8.90 1.60 -20.35
CA PRO A 77 -8.99 0.95 -21.66
C PRO A 77 -10.38 0.37 -21.92
N LEU A 78 -11.01 -0.24 -20.90
CA LEU A 78 -12.35 -0.80 -21.02
C LEU A 78 -13.39 0.30 -21.33
N SER A 79 -13.29 1.44 -20.65
CA SER A 79 -14.19 2.59 -20.89
C SER A 79 -14.02 3.16 -22.30
N ILE A 80 -12.77 3.30 -22.77
CA ILE A 80 -12.48 3.77 -24.13
C ILE A 80 -13.06 2.79 -25.17
N TYR A 81 -12.89 1.50 -24.97
CA TYR A 81 -13.45 0.47 -25.83
C TYR A 81 -14.98 0.59 -25.93
N LEU A 82 -15.68 0.70 -24.78
CA LEU A 82 -17.12 0.82 -24.76
C LEU A 82 -17.63 2.12 -25.42
N PHE A 83 -16.91 3.23 -25.25
CA PHE A 83 -17.23 4.45 -26.01
C PHE A 83 -17.05 4.27 -27.52
N ALA A 84 -15.99 3.61 -27.94
CA ALA A 84 -15.71 3.38 -29.35
C ALA A 84 -16.74 2.45 -30.01
N THR A 85 -17.35 1.54 -29.24
CA THR A 85 -18.43 0.65 -29.72
C THR A 85 -19.83 1.26 -29.63
N GLY A 86 -19.95 2.52 -29.17
CA GLY A 86 -21.21 3.22 -29.03
C GLY A 86 -21.97 2.93 -27.74
N GLU A 87 -21.41 2.17 -26.84
CA GLU A 87 -22.02 1.79 -25.56
C GLU A 87 -21.72 2.83 -24.46
N SER A 88 -22.08 4.07 -24.70
CA SER A 88 -21.74 5.21 -23.82
C SER A 88 -22.24 5.05 -22.39
N VAL A 89 -23.42 4.47 -22.18
CA VAL A 89 -23.97 4.24 -20.83
C VAL A 89 -23.13 3.22 -20.07
N ASN A 90 -22.74 2.14 -20.72
CA ASN A 90 -21.88 1.11 -20.13
C ASN A 90 -20.50 1.66 -19.79
N ALA A 91 -19.95 2.51 -20.66
CA ALA A 91 -18.68 3.21 -20.40
C ALA A 91 -18.76 4.10 -19.14
N LEU A 92 -19.84 4.85 -18.95
CA LEU A 92 -20.04 5.67 -17.75
C LEU A 92 -20.17 4.83 -16.49
N ILE A 93 -20.83 3.68 -16.55
CA ILE A 93 -20.89 2.72 -15.42
C ILE A 93 -19.49 2.26 -15.05
N ILE A 94 -18.65 1.87 -16.03
CA ILE A 94 -17.29 1.44 -15.78
C ILE A 94 -16.41 2.56 -15.19
N ILE A 95 -16.56 3.79 -15.67
CA ILE A 95 -15.87 4.95 -15.09
C ILE A 95 -16.32 5.17 -13.63
N PHE A 96 -17.61 5.08 -13.36
CA PHE A 96 -18.12 5.24 -11.99
C PHE A 96 -17.52 4.19 -11.04
N PHE A 97 -17.58 2.92 -11.39
CA PHE A 97 -17.04 1.85 -10.55
C PHE A 97 -15.52 1.83 -10.49
N GLY A 98 -14.84 2.15 -11.58
CA GLY A 98 -13.38 2.14 -11.67
C GLY A 98 -12.73 3.38 -11.08
N ALA A 99 -13.13 4.58 -11.53
CA ALA A 99 -12.49 5.83 -11.13
C ALA A 99 -13.04 6.37 -9.79
N ILE A 100 -14.38 6.37 -9.63
CA ILE A 100 -15.00 6.99 -8.45
C ILE A 100 -15.01 6.00 -7.29
N LEU A 101 -15.58 4.81 -7.46
CA LEU A 101 -15.72 3.87 -6.36
C LEU A 101 -14.39 3.21 -5.99
N ALA A 102 -13.71 2.57 -6.94
CA ALA A 102 -12.46 1.88 -6.66
C ALA A 102 -11.28 2.87 -6.50
N GLY A 103 -11.13 3.82 -7.40
CA GLY A 103 -9.99 4.75 -7.38
C GLY A 103 -10.11 5.85 -6.32
N THR A 104 -11.29 6.44 -6.13
CA THR A 104 -11.44 7.59 -5.23
C THR A 104 -11.93 7.18 -3.85
N LEU A 105 -13.07 6.47 -3.75
CA LEU A 105 -13.66 6.15 -2.46
C LEU A 105 -12.84 5.10 -1.69
N ILE A 106 -12.45 4.01 -2.33
CA ILE A 106 -11.68 2.96 -1.65
C ILE A 106 -10.29 3.47 -1.29
N ASP A 107 -9.59 4.14 -2.19
CA ASP A 107 -8.23 4.60 -1.92
C ASP A 107 -8.17 5.74 -0.90
N ASN A 108 -9.10 6.70 -0.92
CA ASN A 108 -9.03 7.84 -0.01
C ASN A 108 -9.71 7.60 1.35
N PHE A 109 -10.70 6.72 1.44
CA PHE A 109 -11.43 6.48 2.69
C PHE A 109 -11.12 5.11 3.29
N LEU A 110 -11.18 4.04 2.50
CA LEU A 110 -11.03 2.70 3.03
C LEU A 110 -9.57 2.36 3.33
N ARG A 111 -8.63 2.81 2.49
CA ARG A 111 -7.19 2.58 2.68
C ARG A 111 -6.69 3.12 4.03
N PRO A 112 -6.94 4.39 4.44
CA PRO A 112 -6.53 4.88 5.75
C PRO A 112 -7.15 4.09 6.90
N ILE A 113 -8.43 3.70 6.79
CA ILE A 113 -9.13 2.93 7.83
C ILE A 113 -8.50 1.54 8.00
N ILE A 114 -8.20 0.85 6.90
CA ILE A 114 -7.55 -0.46 6.92
C ILE A 114 -6.15 -0.36 7.53
N ILE A 115 -5.36 0.62 7.08
CA ILE A 115 -4.02 0.84 7.61
C ILE A 115 -4.07 1.15 9.11
N MET A 116 -4.98 2.01 9.55
CA MET A 116 -5.17 2.32 10.97
C MET A 116 -5.54 1.08 11.79
N LYS A 117 -6.48 0.25 11.31
CA LYS A 117 -6.87 -0.97 12.00
C LYS A 117 -5.75 -2.01 12.07
N LEU A 118 -4.98 -2.19 11.01
CA LEU A 118 -3.83 -3.08 11.02
C LEU A 118 -2.67 -2.54 11.86
N SER A 119 -2.45 -1.21 11.84
CA SER A 119 -1.40 -0.53 12.60
C SER A 119 -1.74 -0.36 14.09
N SER A 120 -3.01 -0.27 14.46
CA SER A 120 -3.42 -0.09 15.88
C SER A 120 -3.10 -1.30 16.75
N SER A 121 -2.86 -2.46 16.15
CA SER A 121 -2.30 -3.63 16.84
C SER A 121 -0.81 -3.44 17.20
N MET A 122 -0.19 -2.37 16.74
CA MET A 122 1.22 -2.05 16.95
C MET A 122 1.34 -0.68 17.58
N ASN A 123 1.87 -0.65 18.78
CA ASN A 123 1.94 0.51 19.70
C ASN A 123 2.97 1.59 19.25
N HIS A 124 3.13 1.81 17.93
CA HIS A 124 4.11 2.76 17.39
C HIS A 124 3.47 3.73 16.40
N LYS A 125 3.67 5.03 16.64
CA LYS A 125 3.39 6.09 15.67
C LYS A 125 4.24 5.82 14.44
N SER A 126 3.60 5.33 13.40
CA SER A 126 4.25 4.75 12.24
C SER A 126 5.00 5.81 11.43
N ALA A 127 6.24 5.50 11.07
CA ALA A 127 7.03 6.16 10.03
C ALA A 127 6.28 6.30 8.67
N LEU A 128 5.15 5.62 8.50
CA LEU A 128 4.27 5.68 7.33
C LEU A 128 3.47 6.99 7.23
N ASN A 129 3.53 7.89 8.23
CA ASN A 129 2.89 9.20 8.17
C ASN A 129 3.55 10.18 7.18
N HIS A 130 4.74 9.85 6.67
CA HIS A 130 5.43 10.66 5.66
C HIS A 130 5.10 10.19 4.25
N THR A 131 3.95 10.63 3.71
CA THR A 131 3.45 10.23 2.38
C THR A 131 4.51 10.38 1.27
N LEU A 132 5.27 11.48 1.28
CA LEU A 132 6.33 11.71 0.29
C LEU A 132 7.44 10.66 0.36
N ILE A 133 7.89 10.30 1.57
CA ILE A 133 8.93 9.28 1.75
C ILE A 133 8.41 7.93 1.28
N THR A 134 7.16 7.59 1.60
CA THR A 134 6.54 6.34 1.15
C THR A 134 6.45 6.27 -0.37
N VAL A 135 5.99 7.34 -1.03
CA VAL A 135 5.90 7.39 -2.51
C VAL A 135 7.27 7.28 -3.16
N LEU A 136 8.24 8.10 -2.71
CA LEU A 136 9.60 8.09 -3.28
C LEU A 136 10.29 6.74 -3.07
N SER A 137 10.17 6.15 -1.89
CA SER A 137 10.77 4.84 -1.59
C SER A 137 10.11 3.72 -2.38
N THR A 138 8.79 3.80 -2.63
CA THR A 138 8.08 2.86 -3.49
C THR A 138 8.59 2.93 -4.92
N LEU A 139 8.71 4.15 -5.48
CA LEU A 139 9.24 4.35 -6.84
C LEU A 139 10.68 3.86 -6.97
N ALA A 140 11.55 4.24 -6.03
CA ALA A 140 12.94 3.77 -5.99
C ALA A 140 13.02 2.25 -5.85
N GLY A 141 12.16 1.67 -5.03
CA GLY A 141 12.03 0.22 -4.86
C GLY A 141 11.66 -0.47 -6.16
N ILE A 142 10.65 0.02 -6.87
CA ILE A 142 10.22 -0.53 -8.17
C ILE A 142 11.35 -0.47 -9.20
N ILE A 143 12.07 0.65 -9.28
CA ILE A 143 13.20 0.81 -10.20
C ILE A 143 14.31 -0.18 -9.90
N LYS A 144 14.61 -0.46 -8.62
CA LYS A 144 15.71 -1.31 -8.20
C LYS A 144 15.36 -2.80 -8.18
N PHE A 145 14.16 -3.15 -7.71
CA PHE A 145 13.74 -4.52 -7.40
C PHE A 145 12.52 -4.98 -8.21
N GLY A 146 12.08 -4.17 -9.19
CA GLY A 146 10.87 -4.45 -9.96
C GLY A 146 9.62 -4.46 -9.07
N ILE A 147 8.65 -5.32 -9.38
CA ILE A 147 7.35 -5.36 -8.68
C ILE A 147 7.48 -5.65 -7.17
N LEU A 148 8.50 -6.41 -6.76
CA LEU A 148 8.79 -6.65 -5.35
C LEU A 148 9.21 -5.38 -4.62
N GLY A 149 9.81 -4.42 -5.32
CA GLY A 149 10.22 -3.13 -4.79
C GLY A 149 9.06 -2.27 -4.31
N LEU A 150 7.84 -2.54 -4.79
CA LEU A 150 6.60 -1.92 -4.29
C LEU A 150 6.45 -2.10 -2.77
N PHE A 151 6.85 -3.24 -2.25
CA PHE A 151 6.78 -3.56 -0.82
C PHE A 151 8.11 -3.29 -0.12
N ILE A 152 9.22 -3.67 -0.74
CA ILE A 152 10.56 -3.55 -0.17
C ILE A 152 10.96 -2.09 0.03
N GLY A 153 10.63 -1.19 -0.91
CA GLY A 153 10.96 0.23 -0.83
C GLY A 153 10.42 0.91 0.44
N PRO A 154 9.11 0.92 0.66
CA PRO A 154 8.52 1.49 1.87
C PRO A 154 9.00 0.83 3.17
N ILE A 155 9.24 -0.50 3.16
CA ILE A 155 9.76 -1.21 4.34
C ILE A 155 11.16 -0.72 4.69
N ILE A 156 12.06 -0.61 3.71
CA ILE A 156 13.43 -0.10 3.92
C ILE A 156 13.38 1.33 4.44
N ALA A 157 12.56 2.20 3.85
CA ALA A 157 12.43 3.59 4.29
C ALA A 157 11.91 3.69 5.73
N ALA A 158 10.86 2.94 6.06
CA ALA A 158 10.29 2.93 7.40
C ALA A 158 11.31 2.40 8.45
N MET A 159 12.05 1.34 8.12
CA MET A 159 13.11 0.82 9.00
C MET A 159 14.25 1.82 9.19
N SER A 160 14.64 2.55 8.14
CA SER A 160 15.66 3.60 8.23
C SER A 160 15.23 4.72 9.17
N ILE A 161 13.98 5.18 9.07
CA ILE A 161 13.42 6.20 9.98
C ILE A 161 13.42 5.68 11.41
N THR A 162 12.99 4.44 11.63
CA THR A 162 12.96 3.83 12.97
C THR A 162 14.36 3.75 13.59
N ILE A 163 15.36 3.32 12.83
CA ILE A 163 16.76 3.26 13.30
C ILE A 163 17.23 4.66 13.70
N PHE A 164 16.89 5.67 12.90
CA PHE A 164 17.26 7.05 13.20
C PHE A 164 16.56 7.59 14.46
N GLU A 165 15.27 7.28 14.65
CA GLU A 165 14.52 7.62 15.87
C GLU A 165 15.13 6.95 17.13
N ILE A 166 15.48 5.68 17.04
CA ILE A 166 16.15 4.95 18.13
C ILE A 166 17.50 5.60 18.46
N TYR A 167 18.28 5.95 17.44
CA TYR A 167 19.57 6.62 17.61
C TYR A 167 19.40 7.99 18.30
N GLN A 168 18.43 8.80 17.92
CA GLN A 168 18.13 10.08 18.56
C GLN A 168 17.72 9.92 20.04
N ILE A 169 16.92 8.90 20.36
CA ILE A 169 16.51 8.64 21.76
C ILE A 169 17.71 8.19 22.58
N GLN A 170 18.60 7.36 22.04
CA GLN A 170 19.72 6.78 22.77
C GLN A 170 20.89 7.76 22.96
N PHE A 171 21.12 8.65 22.02
CA PHE A 171 22.28 9.54 22.01
C PHE A 171 21.92 11.03 22.10
N GLY A 172 20.70 11.43 21.73
CA GLY A 172 20.26 12.83 21.79
C GLY A 172 19.95 13.34 23.20
N SER A 173 19.77 12.45 24.18
CA SER A 173 19.57 12.86 25.59
C SER A 173 20.87 13.17 26.33
N SER A 174 22.02 12.85 25.78
CA SER A 174 23.32 13.16 26.38
C SER A 174 23.76 14.62 26.20
N ASP A 175 23.25 15.34 25.20
CA ASP A 175 23.61 16.75 24.96
C ASP A 175 22.80 17.74 25.81
N GLN A 176 21.64 17.33 26.37
CA GLN A 176 20.85 18.20 27.25
C GLN A 176 21.25 18.11 28.73
N ALA A 177 22.08 17.16 29.10
CA ALA A 177 22.58 17.00 30.48
C ALA A 177 23.90 17.77 30.72
N SER A 178 24.45 18.43 29.69
CA SER A 178 25.72 19.16 29.77
C SER A 178 25.58 20.71 29.63
N GLN A 179 24.37 21.24 29.68
CA GLN A 179 24.06 22.66 29.84
C GLN A 179 23.33 22.93 31.15
#